data_cf6cda61170dc4b02f33a0ca608b06c9
#
_entry.id   cf6cda61170dc4b02f33a0ca608b06c9
#
_cell.length_a   1.000
_cell.length_b   1.000
_cell.length_c   1.000
_cell.angle_alpha   90.00
_cell.angle_beta   90.00
_cell.angle_gamma   90.00
#
_symmetry.space_group_name_H-M   'P 1'
#
loop_
_entity.id
_entity.type
_entity.pdbx_description
1 polymer ?
#
loop_
_entity_poly.entity_id
_entity_poly.type
_entity_poly.pdbx_seq_one_letter_code
_entity_poly.pdbx_strand_id
1 'polypeptide(L)'
;MSGVFEATEVIGHRGAGRGVVDGARENTVASFELAARTGADWIEIDVRRTRDDALVLYHNAALDDGRAVVDLTLRECQEAGLVDLGEGLSAIPDHIGLDVDVKTVMEDAVDAPARRTVSLLLPHLRREAERRRVFVCSFDPGLLSAVREGAPQVPTAWMPYVRNPADSAIPGAVGLGCPIVAVDARALGLSGEEPGPGRRPLEYTIETAHRAGLEIMSWCPDPVDAARFAAAGMDAVVVDDVPGTVTALKESRA
;
A
#
# COMPACT_ATOMS: atom_id res chain seq x y z
N MET A 1 -13.71 16.88 -6.59
CA MET A 1 -12.32 16.48 -6.94
C MET A 1 -12.44 15.11 -7.60
N SER A 2 -11.72 14.82 -8.68
CA SER A 2 -11.65 13.46 -9.21
C SER A 2 -11.02 12.57 -8.13
N GLY A 3 -11.54 11.36 -7.93
CA GLY A 3 -10.96 10.39 -7.00
C GLY A 3 -9.53 9.99 -7.37
N VAL A 4 -8.87 9.25 -6.51
CA VAL A 4 -7.55 8.65 -6.77
C VAL A 4 -7.71 7.44 -7.70
N PHE A 5 -8.83 6.70 -7.53
CA PHE A 5 -9.17 5.52 -8.32
C PHE A 5 -10.29 5.84 -9.33
N GLU A 6 -10.26 5.19 -10.50
CA GLU A 6 -11.28 5.40 -11.55
C GLU A 6 -12.40 4.36 -11.51
N ALA A 7 -12.10 3.17 -11.04
CA ALA A 7 -13.00 2.03 -10.84
C ALA A 7 -12.36 1.13 -9.77
N THR A 8 -12.86 -0.11 -9.55
CA THR A 8 -12.10 -1.04 -8.72
C THR A 8 -10.79 -1.38 -9.42
N GLU A 9 -9.68 -0.87 -8.90
CA GLU A 9 -8.34 -1.05 -9.45
C GLU A 9 -7.54 -2.12 -8.68
N VAL A 10 -6.68 -2.83 -9.39
CA VAL A 10 -5.84 -3.90 -8.85
C VAL A 10 -4.46 -3.37 -8.54
N ILE A 11 -4.08 -3.45 -7.28
CA ILE A 11 -2.76 -3.06 -6.77
C ILE A 11 -1.96 -4.33 -6.49
N GLY A 12 -0.83 -4.52 -7.17
CA GLY A 12 0.04 -5.66 -6.92
C GLY A 12 0.86 -5.48 -5.64
N HIS A 13 0.59 -6.29 -4.62
CA HIS A 13 1.22 -6.24 -3.30
C HIS A 13 2.71 -6.57 -3.39
N ARG A 14 3.58 -5.64 -3.05
CA ARG A 14 5.05 -5.76 -3.18
C ARG A 14 5.50 -6.12 -4.60
N GLY A 15 4.72 -5.70 -5.59
CA GLY A 15 4.85 -6.12 -6.98
C GLY A 15 3.84 -7.22 -7.34
N ALA A 16 4.30 -8.41 -7.67
CA ALA A 16 3.44 -9.51 -8.13
C ALA A 16 2.78 -10.33 -7.01
N GLY A 17 3.11 -10.06 -5.74
CA GLY A 17 2.62 -10.76 -4.56
C GLY A 17 3.71 -11.04 -3.54
N ARG A 18 3.33 -11.48 -2.34
CA ARG A 18 4.25 -11.81 -1.25
C ARG A 18 5.17 -12.99 -1.57
N GLY A 19 6.39 -12.93 -1.06
CA GLY A 19 7.38 -13.99 -1.17
C GLY A 19 7.98 -14.08 -2.55
N VAL A 20 7.83 -15.22 -3.21
CA VAL A 20 8.33 -15.47 -4.57
C VAL A 20 7.18 -15.93 -5.46
N VAL A 21 6.84 -15.14 -6.48
CA VAL A 21 5.82 -15.44 -7.48
C VAL A 21 6.51 -15.60 -8.83
N ASP A 22 6.35 -16.75 -9.47
CA ASP A 22 6.98 -17.09 -10.78
C ASP A 22 8.47 -16.76 -10.84
N GLY A 23 9.20 -17.01 -9.76
CA GLY A 23 10.64 -16.76 -9.64
C GLY A 23 11.01 -15.30 -9.32
N ALA A 24 10.07 -14.39 -9.26
CA ALA A 24 10.28 -13.00 -8.86
C ALA A 24 10.04 -12.82 -7.36
N ARG A 25 11.05 -12.33 -6.62
CA ARG A 25 10.92 -12.05 -5.18
C ARG A 25 10.21 -10.72 -4.97
N GLU A 26 9.36 -10.64 -3.95
CA GLU A 26 8.69 -9.41 -3.53
C GLU A 26 9.64 -8.21 -3.38
N ASN A 27 9.15 -7.01 -3.60
CA ASN A 27 9.91 -5.76 -3.49
C ASN A 27 11.19 -5.73 -4.35
N THR A 28 11.16 -6.37 -5.54
CA THR A 28 12.26 -6.34 -6.52
C THR A 28 11.79 -5.89 -7.90
N VAL A 29 12.73 -5.44 -8.71
CA VAL A 29 12.49 -5.06 -10.12
C VAL A 29 11.73 -6.15 -10.87
N ALA A 30 12.16 -7.41 -10.73
CA ALA A 30 11.51 -8.56 -11.39
C ALA A 30 10.04 -8.72 -10.98
N SER A 31 9.71 -8.48 -9.70
CA SER A 31 8.33 -8.52 -9.19
C SER A 31 7.48 -7.38 -9.77
N PHE A 32 8.03 -6.18 -9.87
CA PHE A 32 7.33 -5.03 -10.47
C PHE A 32 7.05 -5.22 -11.96
N GLU A 33 8.04 -5.70 -12.70
CA GLU A 33 7.87 -6.03 -14.12
C GLU A 33 6.83 -7.15 -14.33
N LEU A 34 6.81 -8.15 -13.44
CA LEU A 34 5.82 -9.23 -13.50
C LEU A 34 4.42 -8.69 -13.23
N ALA A 35 4.22 -7.89 -12.18
CA ALA A 35 2.93 -7.26 -11.85
C ALA A 35 2.39 -6.42 -13.01
N ALA A 36 3.24 -5.56 -13.60
CA ALA A 36 2.86 -4.74 -14.74
C ALA A 36 2.43 -5.58 -15.96
N ARG A 37 3.16 -6.66 -16.26
CA ARG A 37 2.83 -7.58 -17.38
C ARG A 37 1.56 -8.38 -17.14
N THR A 38 1.21 -8.66 -15.88
CA THR A 38 0.03 -9.47 -15.53
C THR A 38 -1.23 -8.65 -15.30
N GLY A 39 -1.15 -7.32 -15.46
CA GLY A 39 -2.30 -6.43 -15.53
C GLY A 39 -2.63 -5.70 -14.24
N ALA A 40 -1.66 -5.50 -13.35
CA ALA A 40 -1.82 -4.58 -12.23
C ALA A 40 -2.00 -3.14 -12.72
N ASP A 41 -2.96 -2.41 -12.15
CA ASP A 41 -3.17 -0.98 -12.40
C ASP A 41 -2.17 -0.14 -11.58
N TRP A 42 -1.78 -0.66 -10.41
CA TRP A 42 -0.85 -0.07 -9.46
C TRP A 42 0.14 -1.13 -8.96
N ILE A 43 1.28 -0.66 -8.48
CA ILE A 43 2.25 -1.48 -7.73
C ILE A 43 2.41 -0.89 -6.35
N GLU A 44 2.25 -1.73 -5.32
CA GLU A 44 2.58 -1.37 -3.94
C GLU A 44 4.02 -1.76 -3.65
N ILE A 45 4.71 -0.90 -2.90
CA ILE A 45 6.09 -1.07 -2.46
C ILE A 45 6.24 -0.73 -0.98
N ASP A 46 7.03 -1.53 -0.24
CA ASP A 46 7.37 -1.27 1.17
C ASP A 46 8.67 -0.46 1.28
N VAL A 47 8.63 0.75 1.84
CA VAL A 47 9.80 1.61 1.98
C VAL A 47 10.32 1.62 3.41
N ARG A 48 11.63 1.36 3.57
CA ARG A 48 12.36 1.44 4.86
C ARG A 48 13.60 2.30 4.76
N ARG A 49 13.98 2.90 5.89
CA ARG A 49 15.20 3.69 6.05
C ARG A 49 16.36 2.82 6.52
N THR A 50 17.56 3.10 5.99
CA THR A 50 18.84 2.53 6.43
C THR A 50 19.54 3.43 7.45
N ARG A 51 20.65 2.96 8.06
CA ARG A 51 21.48 3.69 9.01
C ARG A 51 22.11 4.96 8.43
N ASP A 52 22.46 4.92 7.16
CA ASP A 52 23.09 6.01 6.41
C ASP A 52 22.10 6.85 5.61
N ASP A 53 20.83 6.87 6.08
CA ASP A 53 19.73 7.70 5.56
C ASP A 53 19.37 7.44 4.08
N ALA A 54 19.68 6.26 3.55
CA ALA A 54 19.13 5.78 2.27
C ALA A 54 17.75 5.11 2.49
N LEU A 55 17.02 4.94 1.40
CA LEU A 55 15.72 4.25 1.39
C LEU A 55 15.83 2.98 0.55
N VAL A 56 15.34 1.87 1.09
CA VAL A 56 15.33 0.56 0.47
C VAL A 56 13.94 -0.06 0.48
N LEU A 57 13.72 -1.02 -0.40
CA LEU A 57 12.46 -1.74 -0.54
C LEU A 57 12.51 -3.05 0.26
N TYR A 58 11.76 -3.09 1.36
CA TYR A 58 11.66 -4.29 2.20
C TYR A 58 10.52 -4.19 3.21
N HIS A 59 9.75 -5.28 3.37
CA HIS A 59 8.61 -5.27 4.28
C HIS A 59 8.99 -5.35 5.75
N ASN A 60 9.84 -6.31 6.15
CA ASN A 60 10.13 -6.59 7.56
C ASN A 60 11.07 -5.54 8.17
N ALA A 61 11.00 -5.34 9.48
CA ALA A 61 11.94 -4.45 10.19
C ALA A 61 13.36 -5.00 10.24
N ALA A 62 13.52 -6.33 10.14
CA ALA A 62 14.79 -7.02 10.16
C ALA A 62 14.87 -8.05 9.03
N LEU A 63 16.09 -8.32 8.59
CA LEU A 63 16.42 -9.42 7.67
C LEU A 63 16.18 -10.79 8.35
N ASP A 64 16.14 -11.86 7.57
CA ASP A 64 15.95 -13.22 8.07
C ASP A 64 17.05 -13.67 9.05
N ASP A 65 18.24 -13.06 8.98
CA ASP A 65 19.35 -13.29 9.91
C ASP A 65 19.24 -12.48 11.22
N GLY A 66 18.18 -11.68 11.36
CA GLY A 66 17.86 -10.89 12.56
C GLY A 66 18.47 -9.49 12.60
N ARG A 67 19.29 -9.07 11.60
CA ARG A 67 19.81 -7.71 11.53
C ARG A 67 18.71 -6.73 11.17
N ALA A 68 18.54 -5.67 11.98
CA ALA A 68 17.55 -4.64 11.68
C ALA A 68 17.96 -3.81 10.47
N VAL A 69 17.05 -3.52 9.54
CA VAL A 69 17.34 -2.73 8.32
C VAL A 69 17.86 -1.32 8.69
N VAL A 70 17.31 -0.72 9.75
CA VAL A 70 17.71 0.61 10.24
C VAL A 70 19.14 0.65 10.76
N ASP A 71 19.74 -0.49 11.10
CA ASP A 71 21.13 -0.61 11.57
C ASP A 71 22.12 -0.91 10.43
N LEU A 72 21.63 -1.15 9.21
CA LEU A 72 22.45 -1.45 8.04
C LEU A 72 22.62 -0.22 7.15
N THR A 73 23.76 -0.13 6.49
CA THR A 73 23.99 0.82 5.39
C THR A 73 23.29 0.36 4.12
N LEU A 74 23.06 1.26 3.17
CA LEU A 74 22.55 0.90 1.83
C LEU A 74 23.37 -0.24 1.21
N ARG A 75 24.68 -0.18 1.29
CA ARG A 75 25.57 -1.21 0.76
C ARG A 75 25.31 -2.59 1.40
N GLU A 76 25.20 -2.64 2.74
CA GLU A 76 24.90 -3.89 3.45
C GLU A 76 23.50 -4.44 3.10
N CYS A 77 22.52 -3.57 2.88
CA CYS A 77 21.19 -3.93 2.39
C CYS A 77 21.26 -4.52 0.97
N GLN A 78 22.02 -3.89 0.07
CA GLN A 78 22.21 -4.39 -1.31
C GLN A 78 22.97 -5.72 -1.33
N GLU A 79 23.98 -5.92 -0.48
CA GLU A 79 24.67 -7.21 -0.31
C GLU A 79 23.73 -8.31 0.21
N ALA A 80 22.67 -7.94 0.97
CA ALA A 80 21.59 -8.82 1.38
C ALA A 80 20.49 -9.00 0.31
N GLY A 81 20.63 -8.34 -0.85
CA GLY A 81 19.72 -8.43 -1.99
C GLY A 81 18.47 -7.53 -1.87
N LEU A 82 18.50 -6.48 -1.06
CA LEU A 82 17.46 -5.46 -1.05
C LEU A 82 17.69 -4.47 -2.19
N VAL A 83 16.60 -3.93 -2.73
CA VAL A 83 16.62 -2.95 -3.82
C VAL A 83 16.61 -1.54 -3.24
N ASP A 84 17.42 -0.65 -3.80
CA ASP A 84 17.36 0.80 -3.52
C ASP A 84 16.04 1.38 -4.04
N LEU A 85 15.46 2.34 -3.30
CA LEU A 85 14.21 2.98 -3.70
C LEU A 85 14.28 3.59 -5.10
N GLY A 86 15.37 4.28 -5.43
CA GLY A 86 15.54 4.93 -6.74
C GLY A 86 15.58 3.91 -7.90
N GLU A 87 16.24 2.78 -7.68
CA GLU A 87 16.26 1.66 -8.63
C GLU A 87 14.85 1.08 -8.82
N GLY A 88 14.16 0.78 -7.73
CA GLY A 88 12.79 0.24 -7.77
C GLY A 88 11.82 1.18 -8.49
N LEU A 89 11.82 2.47 -8.14
CA LEU A 89 10.98 3.47 -8.79
C LEU A 89 11.23 3.60 -10.29
N SER A 90 12.49 3.46 -10.72
CA SER A 90 12.88 3.54 -12.12
C SER A 90 12.42 2.34 -12.95
N ALA A 91 12.21 1.19 -12.30
CA ALA A 91 11.77 -0.04 -12.95
C ALA A 91 10.24 -0.10 -13.18
N ILE A 92 9.46 0.68 -12.42
CA ILE A 92 7.99 0.71 -12.55
C ILE A 92 7.63 1.64 -13.73
N PRO A 93 6.86 1.16 -14.73
CA PRO A 93 6.44 1.98 -15.89
C PRO A 93 5.58 3.19 -15.46
N ASP A 94 5.70 4.33 -16.18
CA ASP A 94 5.01 5.58 -15.82
C ASP A 94 3.48 5.51 -15.87
N HIS A 95 2.91 4.59 -16.64
CA HIS A 95 1.47 4.39 -16.72
C HIS A 95 0.90 3.55 -15.57
N ILE A 96 1.75 2.91 -14.76
CA ILE A 96 1.37 2.16 -13.58
C ILE A 96 1.36 3.10 -12.36
N GLY A 97 0.26 3.10 -11.61
CA GLY A 97 0.16 3.84 -10.35
C GLY A 97 1.10 3.29 -9.26
N LEU A 98 1.42 4.09 -8.28
CA LEU A 98 2.33 3.74 -7.21
C LEU A 98 1.66 3.90 -5.84
N ASP A 99 1.55 2.80 -5.09
CA ASP A 99 1.20 2.78 -3.66
C ASP A 99 2.49 2.62 -2.84
N VAL A 100 2.79 3.61 -2.01
CA VAL A 100 4.00 3.62 -1.18
C VAL A 100 3.64 3.33 0.27
N ASP A 101 3.81 2.07 0.71
CA ASP A 101 3.65 1.70 2.12
C ASP A 101 4.93 2.04 2.91
N VAL A 102 4.84 3.09 3.72
CA VAL A 102 5.98 3.60 4.47
C VAL A 102 6.04 2.97 5.84
N LYS A 103 7.11 2.19 6.04
CA LYS A 103 7.40 1.51 7.31
C LYS A 103 8.25 2.44 8.20
N THR A 104 7.63 3.09 9.17
CA THR A 104 8.33 3.90 10.17
C THR A 104 9.25 3.06 11.04
N VAL A 105 10.22 3.70 11.64
CA VAL A 105 11.16 3.13 12.61
C VAL A 105 11.06 3.89 13.94
N MET A 106 11.42 3.25 15.05
CA MET A 106 11.35 3.89 16.38
C MET A 106 12.26 5.12 16.47
N GLU A 107 13.36 5.12 15.74
CA GLU A 107 14.35 6.20 15.68
C GLU A 107 13.76 7.48 15.09
N ASP A 108 12.72 7.41 14.27
CA ASP A 108 12.00 8.59 13.76
C ASP A 108 11.43 9.47 14.89
N ALA A 109 11.20 8.91 16.09
CA ALA A 109 10.72 9.66 17.25
C ALA A 109 11.81 10.55 17.89
N VAL A 110 13.07 10.19 17.75
CA VAL A 110 14.22 10.84 18.43
C VAL A 110 15.21 11.48 17.47
N ASP A 111 15.22 11.10 16.22
CA ASP A 111 16.09 11.65 15.19
C ASP A 111 15.74 13.10 14.83
N ALA A 112 16.76 13.83 14.40
CA ALA A 112 16.56 15.16 13.83
C ALA A 112 15.55 15.11 12.67
N PRO A 113 14.66 16.11 12.51
CA PRO A 113 13.62 16.08 11.49
C PRO A 113 14.10 15.73 10.08
N ALA A 114 15.26 16.21 9.66
CA ALA A 114 15.83 15.96 8.34
C ALA A 114 16.22 14.48 8.09
N ARG A 115 16.39 13.70 9.16
CA ARG A 115 16.75 12.26 9.09
C ARG A 115 15.56 11.32 9.20
N ARG A 116 14.37 11.82 9.50
CA ARG A 116 13.18 10.99 9.61
C ARG A 116 12.83 10.36 8.27
N THR A 117 12.33 9.15 8.29
CA THR A 117 11.96 8.39 7.09
C THR A 117 11.10 9.21 6.12
N VAL A 118 10.09 9.92 6.63
CA VAL A 118 9.23 10.78 5.80
C VAL A 118 10.01 11.90 5.12
N SER A 119 10.95 12.56 5.82
CA SER A 119 11.71 13.69 5.25
C SER A 119 12.65 13.25 4.13
N LEU A 120 13.21 12.05 4.25
CA LEU A 120 14.03 11.43 3.20
C LEU A 120 13.17 11.02 1.98
N LEU A 121 11.92 10.61 2.21
CA LEU A 121 11.00 10.17 1.15
C LEU A 121 10.37 11.32 0.36
N LEU A 122 10.08 12.46 0.99
CA LEU A 122 9.36 13.58 0.37
C LEU A 122 9.89 14.02 -1.01
N PRO A 123 11.22 14.13 -1.27
CA PRO A 123 11.73 14.47 -2.60
C PRO A 123 11.36 13.45 -3.68
N HIS A 124 11.34 12.15 -3.33
CA HIS A 124 10.92 11.07 -4.23
C HIS A 124 9.43 11.17 -4.54
N LEU A 125 8.59 11.36 -3.54
CA LEU A 125 7.13 11.48 -3.71
C LEU A 125 6.75 12.64 -4.63
N ARG A 126 7.39 13.82 -4.44
CA ARG A 126 7.14 14.98 -5.30
C ARG A 126 7.48 14.70 -6.75
N ARG A 127 8.63 14.05 -7.02
CA ARG A 127 9.05 13.68 -8.36
C ARG A 127 8.12 12.63 -8.98
N GLU A 128 7.70 11.62 -8.21
CA GLU A 128 6.79 10.59 -8.71
C GLU A 128 5.41 11.17 -9.04
N ALA A 129 4.90 12.11 -8.24
CA ALA A 129 3.62 12.78 -8.50
C ALA A 129 3.60 13.64 -9.78
N GLU A 130 4.77 14.03 -10.32
CA GLU A 130 4.87 14.74 -11.60
C GLU A 130 4.76 13.80 -12.82
N ARG A 131 4.99 12.48 -12.64
CA ARG A 131 5.08 11.53 -13.74
C ARG A 131 4.01 10.45 -13.72
N ARG A 132 3.38 10.16 -12.57
CA ARG A 132 2.36 9.10 -12.43
C ARG A 132 1.38 9.39 -11.31
N ARG A 133 0.29 8.62 -11.25
CA ARG A 133 -0.56 8.57 -10.07
C ARG A 133 0.24 7.95 -8.91
N VAL A 134 0.22 8.57 -7.75
CA VAL A 134 0.91 8.08 -6.55
C VAL A 134 0.11 8.42 -5.31
N PHE A 135 0.06 7.54 -4.36
CA PHE A 135 -0.39 7.82 -2.99
C PHE A 135 0.53 7.14 -1.97
N VAL A 136 0.42 7.56 -0.73
CA VAL A 136 1.18 6.98 0.40
C VAL A 136 0.21 6.32 1.36
N CYS A 137 0.47 5.07 1.72
CA CYS A 137 -0.20 4.41 2.84
C CYS A 137 0.77 4.19 4.01
N SER A 138 0.24 4.15 5.21
CA SER A 138 1.00 3.80 6.43
C SER A 138 0.07 3.49 7.59
N PHE A 139 0.59 2.70 8.54
CA PHE A 139 0.00 2.54 9.89
C PHE A 139 0.25 3.75 10.79
N ASP A 140 1.22 4.62 10.46
CA ASP A 140 1.60 5.77 11.25
C ASP A 140 0.85 7.04 10.83
N PRO A 141 -0.12 7.52 11.63
CA PRO A 141 -0.86 8.72 11.30
C PRO A 141 0.00 9.99 11.34
N GLY A 142 1.08 10.00 12.12
CA GLY A 142 2.01 11.13 12.19
C GLY A 142 2.80 11.28 10.90
N LEU A 143 3.24 10.16 10.31
CA LEU A 143 3.88 10.13 9.01
C LEU A 143 2.93 10.66 7.92
N LEU A 144 1.68 10.19 7.90
CA LEU A 144 0.68 10.64 6.92
C LEU A 144 0.41 12.15 7.01
N SER A 145 0.38 12.70 8.25
CA SER A 145 0.29 14.15 8.43
C SER A 145 1.49 14.90 7.83
N ALA A 146 2.70 14.38 8.06
CA ALA A 146 3.92 14.99 7.51
C ALA A 146 3.99 14.90 5.97
N VAL A 147 3.48 13.81 5.37
CA VAL A 147 3.35 13.70 3.90
C VAL A 147 2.40 14.78 3.37
N ARG A 148 1.22 14.96 3.97
CA ARG A 148 0.25 15.99 3.54
C ARG A 148 0.81 17.41 3.64
N GLU A 149 1.60 17.69 4.66
CA GLU A 149 2.28 18.98 4.82
C GLU A 149 3.40 19.17 3.79
N GLY A 150 4.21 18.12 3.58
CA GLY A 150 5.40 18.20 2.74
C GLY A 150 5.15 17.95 1.24
N ALA A 151 4.12 17.21 0.89
CA ALA A 151 3.76 16.86 -0.49
C ALA A 151 2.22 16.86 -0.66
N PRO A 152 1.53 18.01 -0.57
CA PRO A 152 0.06 18.09 -0.55
C PRO A 152 -0.63 17.58 -1.82
N GLN A 153 0.11 17.41 -2.91
CA GLN A 153 -0.37 16.81 -4.17
C GLN A 153 -0.42 15.27 -4.12
N VAL A 154 0.17 14.64 -3.09
CA VAL A 154 0.20 13.18 -2.91
C VAL A 154 -0.90 12.79 -1.93
N PRO A 155 -1.94 12.07 -2.36
CA PRO A 155 -2.97 11.55 -1.47
C PRO A 155 -2.37 10.62 -0.41
N THR A 156 -3.04 10.56 0.74
CA THR A 156 -2.65 9.66 1.82
C THR A 156 -3.75 8.66 2.13
N ALA A 157 -3.38 7.41 2.37
CA ALA A 157 -4.26 6.34 2.79
C ALA A 157 -3.93 5.94 4.24
N TRP A 158 -4.90 6.06 5.14
CA TRP A 158 -4.67 5.52 6.47
C TRP A 158 -4.98 4.02 6.50
N MET A 159 -3.98 3.25 6.89
CA MET A 159 -4.07 1.81 7.09
C MET A 159 -4.13 1.54 8.60
N PRO A 160 -5.32 1.32 9.19
CA PRO A 160 -5.40 0.91 10.58
C PRO A 160 -4.86 -0.50 10.76
N TYR A 161 -4.51 -0.85 12.00
CA TYR A 161 -3.92 -2.16 12.28
C TYR A 161 -4.84 -3.33 11.89
N VAL A 162 -4.23 -4.51 11.69
CA VAL A 162 -4.91 -5.75 11.27
C VAL A 162 -6.21 -5.99 12.04
N ARG A 163 -7.29 -6.31 11.32
CA ARG A 163 -8.63 -6.57 11.89
C ARG A 163 -9.24 -5.39 12.65
N ASN A 164 -8.75 -4.18 12.43
CA ASN A 164 -9.40 -3.00 13.01
C ASN A 164 -10.80 -2.85 12.43
N PRO A 165 -11.85 -2.72 13.29
CA PRO A 165 -13.22 -2.63 12.78
C PRO A 165 -13.42 -1.40 11.89
N ALA A 166 -14.23 -1.54 10.83
CA ALA A 166 -14.60 -0.42 9.95
C ALA A 166 -15.26 0.74 10.72
N ASP A 167 -15.97 0.45 11.82
CA ASP A 167 -16.57 1.43 12.72
C ASP A 167 -15.56 2.42 13.33
N SER A 168 -14.29 2.04 13.43
CA SER A 168 -13.20 2.94 13.87
C SER A 168 -12.29 3.36 12.71
N ALA A 169 -12.15 2.54 11.67
CA ALA A 169 -11.33 2.84 10.52
C ALA A 169 -11.86 4.04 9.71
N ILE A 170 -13.14 4.02 9.36
CA ILE A 170 -13.77 5.07 8.55
C ILE A 170 -13.73 6.44 9.26
N PRO A 171 -14.27 6.60 10.49
CA PRO A 171 -14.19 7.89 11.18
C PRO A 171 -12.75 8.30 11.53
N GLY A 172 -11.84 7.33 11.73
CA GLY A 172 -10.43 7.61 11.94
C GLY A 172 -9.77 8.25 10.73
N ALA A 173 -9.98 7.71 9.52
CA ALA A 173 -9.48 8.28 8.27
C ALA A 173 -10.00 9.71 8.05
N VAL A 174 -11.31 9.95 8.30
CA VAL A 174 -11.90 11.30 8.26
C VAL A 174 -11.20 12.24 9.25
N GLY A 175 -11.03 11.80 10.50
CA GLY A 175 -10.39 12.61 11.56
C GLY A 175 -8.93 12.94 11.25
N LEU A 176 -8.23 12.04 10.58
CA LEU A 176 -6.86 12.23 10.11
C LEU A 176 -6.78 13.06 8.81
N GLY A 177 -7.91 13.29 8.13
CA GLY A 177 -7.96 13.99 6.85
C GLY A 177 -7.31 13.19 5.72
N CYS A 178 -7.25 11.87 5.81
CA CYS A 178 -6.82 10.99 4.74
C CYS A 178 -7.97 10.78 3.76
N PRO A 179 -7.80 10.99 2.45
CA PRO A 179 -8.85 10.75 1.46
C PRO A 179 -9.12 9.26 1.21
N ILE A 180 -8.22 8.37 1.61
CA ILE A 180 -8.33 6.93 1.43
C ILE A 180 -8.26 6.23 2.79
N VAL A 181 -9.12 5.21 2.97
CA VAL A 181 -8.99 4.25 4.08
C VAL A 181 -8.66 2.86 3.54
N ALA A 182 -7.58 2.25 4.07
CA ALA A 182 -7.12 0.91 3.68
C ALA A 182 -7.46 -0.11 4.76
N VAL A 183 -8.40 -1.01 4.51
CA VAL A 183 -8.94 -1.95 5.49
C VAL A 183 -8.47 -3.38 5.20
N ASP A 184 -8.05 -4.10 6.24
CA ASP A 184 -7.76 -5.54 6.15
C ASP A 184 -8.98 -6.32 5.64
N ALA A 185 -8.81 -7.18 4.63
CA ALA A 185 -9.89 -8.00 4.08
C ALA A 185 -10.65 -8.80 5.16
N ARG A 186 -9.93 -9.27 6.18
CA ARG A 186 -10.51 -9.99 7.33
C ARG A 186 -11.42 -9.12 8.20
N ALA A 187 -11.22 -7.82 8.23
CA ALA A 187 -12.11 -6.89 8.95
C ALA A 187 -13.44 -6.67 8.20
N LEU A 188 -13.43 -6.84 6.88
CA LEU A 188 -14.62 -6.78 6.02
C LEU A 188 -15.39 -8.11 5.95
N GLY A 189 -14.76 -9.20 6.38
CA GLY A 189 -15.27 -10.57 6.32
C GLY A 189 -14.91 -11.28 5.02
N LEU A 190 -14.34 -12.46 5.17
CA LEU A 190 -13.96 -13.30 4.04
C LEU A 190 -15.11 -14.21 3.62
N SER A 191 -15.07 -14.69 2.38
CA SER A 191 -16.04 -15.66 1.85
C SER A 191 -16.07 -16.94 2.70
N GLY A 192 -17.27 -17.41 3.04
CA GLY A 192 -17.46 -18.58 3.88
C GLY A 192 -17.33 -18.33 5.40
N GLU A 193 -17.01 -17.11 5.83
CA GLU A 193 -17.07 -16.74 7.26
C GLU A 193 -18.48 -16.33 7.65
N GLU A 194 -18.96 -16.83 8.80
CA GLU A 194 -20.18 -16.31 9.40
C GLU A 194 -19.97 -14.87 9.87
N PRO A 195 -20.94 -13.97 9.63
CA PRO A 195 -20.84 -12.59 10.11
C PRO A 195 -20.68 -12.58 11.63
N GLY A 196 -19.53 -12.07 12.12
CA GLY A 196 -19.34 -11.85 13.53
C GLY A 196 -20.36 -10.85 14.11
N PRO A 197 -20.66 -10.91 15.40
CA PRO A 197 -21.59 -9.97 16.03
C PRO A 197 -21.07 -8.52 15.84
N GLY A 198 -21.95 -7.64 15.35
CA GLY A 198 -21.62 -6.22 15.13
C GLY A 198 -20.96 -5.91 13.77
N ARG A 199 -20.64 -6.89 12.94
CA ARG A 199 -20.17 -6.63 11.57
C ARG A 199 -21.34 -6.09 10.73
N ARG A 200 -21.14 -4.96 10.09
CA ARG A 200 -22.12 -4.39 9.15
C ARG A 200 -22.00 -5.06 7.77
N PRO A 201 -23.07 -5.07 6.95
CA PRO A 201 -22.98 -5.52 5.56
C PRO A 201 -21.87 -4.78 4.80
N LEU A 202 -21.21 -5.49 3.86
CA LEU A 202 -20.09 -4.96 3.09
C LEU A 202 -20.49 -3.70 2.30
N GLU A 203 -21.62 -3.77 1.60
CA GLU A 203 -22.15 -2.66 0.80
C GLU A 203 -22.44 -1.43 1.66
N TYR A 204 -23.02 -1.63 2.86
CA TYR A 204 -23.26 -0.53 3.80
C TYR A 204 -21.95 0.10 4.28
N THR A 205 -20.92 -0.72 4.51
CA THR A 205 -19.60 -0.24 4.97
C THR A 205 -18.95 0.62 3.89
N ILE A 206 -18.94 0.14 2.64
CA ILE A 206 -18.37 0.86 1.48
C ILE A 206 -19.16 2.15 1.21
N GLU A 207 -20.50 2.07 1.16
CA GLU A 207 -21.35 3.24 0.98
C GLU A 207 -21.11 4.30 2.07
N THR A 208 -20.90 3.85 3.31
CA THR A 208 -20.63 4.77 4.43
C THR A 208 -19.29 5.48 4.24
N ALA A 209 -18.23 4.80 3.78
CA ALA A 209 -16.95 5.43 3.44
C ALA A 209 -17.14 6.48 2.33
N HIS A 210 -17.83 6.13 1.24
CA HIS A 210 -18.09 7.05 0.13
C HIS A 210 -18.91 8.28 0.57
N ARG A 211 -19.94 8.08 1.40
CA ARG A 211 -20.72 9.21 1.95
C ARG A 211 -19.92 10.11 2.89
N ALA A 212 -18.87 9.56 3.50
CA ALA A 212 -17.89 10.33 4.28
C ALA A 212 -16.85 11.06 3.41
N GLY A 213 -16.91 10.91 2.09
CA GLY A 213 -15.96 11.48 1.13
C GLY A 213 -14.64 10.73 1.04
N LEU A 214 -14.60 9.47 1.50
CA LEU A 214 -13.42 8.60 1.42
C LEU A 214 -13.55 7.65 0.24
N GLU A 215 -12.41 7.34 -0.37
CA GLU A 215 -12.22 6.10 -1.13
C GLU A 215 -11.82 4.99 -0.16
N ILE A 216 -12.25 3.77 -0.44
CA ILE A 216 -11.99 2.60 0.40
C ILE A 216 -11.28 1.52 -0.38
N MET A 217 -10.15 1.06 0.14
CA MET A 217 -9.39 -0.05 -0.42
C MET A 217 -9.23 -1.18 0.61
N SER A 218 -9.03 -2.39 0.11
CA SER A 218 -8.76 -3.55 0.96
C SER A 218 -7.43 -4.20 0.60
N TRP A 219 -6.71 -4.68 1.61
CA TRP A 219 -5.46 -5.38 1.41
C TRP A 219 -5.56 -6.87 1.75
N CYS A 220 -4.91 -7.68 0.91
CA CYS A 220 -4.80 -9.12 0.93
C CYS A 220 -6.12 -9.92 0.86
N PRO A 221 -7.15 -9.50 0.08
CA PRO A 221 -8.20 -10.43 -0.31
C PRO A 221 -7.64 -11.48 -1.30
N ASP A 222 -8.24 -12.68 -1.32
CA ASP A 222 -8.06 -13.59 -2.43
C ASP A 222 -8.88 -13.14 -3.66
N PRO A 223 -8.72 -13.74 -4.86
CA PRO A 223 -9.44 -13.32 -6.06
C PRO A 223 -10.98 -13.39 -5.91
N VAL A 224 -11.51 -14.33 -5.14
CA VAL A 224 -12.97 -14.46 -4.91
C VAL A 224 -13.48 -13.32 -4.06
N ASP A 225 -12.79 -13.01 -2.96
CA ASP A 225 -13.14 -11.88 -2.10
C ASP A 225 -12.88 -10.54 -2.80
N ALA A 226 -11.82 -10.41 -3.60
CA ALA A 226 -11.58 -9.22 -4.41
C ALA A 226 -12.73 -8.93 -5.38
N ALA A 227 -13.24 -9.95 -6.08
CA ALA A 227 -14.40 -9.82 -6.97
C ALA A 227 -15.67 -9.44 -6.19
N ARG A 228 -15.89 -10.03 -5.02
CA ARG A 228 -17.01 -9.68 -4.14
C ARG A 228 -16.92 -8.24 -3.63
N PHE A 229 -15.72 -7.79 -3.25
CA PHE A 229 -15.49 -6.40 -2.82
C PHE A 229 -15.72 -5.42 -3.96
N ALA A 230 -15.23 -5.75 -5.15
CA ALA A 230 -15.48 -4.94 -6.36
C ALA A 230 -16.97 -4.83 -6.70
N ALA A 231 -17.73 -5.94 -6.63
CA ALA A 231 -19.17 -5.94 -6.85
C ALA A 231 -19.94 -5.08 -5.83
N ALA A 232 -19.40 -4.93 -4.61
CA ALA A 232 -19.94 -4.06 -3.57
C ALA A 232 -19.52 -2.59 -3.70
N GLY A 233 -18.66 -2.24 -4.68
CA GLY A 233 -18.22 -0.88 -4.96
C GLY A 233 -16.87 -0.48 -4.32
N MET A 234 -16.02 -1.43 -3.94
CA MET A 234 -14.66 -1.16 -3.46
C MET A 234 -13.83 -0.44 -4.51
N ASP A 235 -13.07 0.58 -4.12
CA ASP A 235 -12.31 1.42 -5.06
C ASP A 235 -10.99 0.78 -5.50
N ALA A 236 -10.31 0.03 -4.61
CA ALA A 236 -9.09 -0.71 -4.96
C ALA A 236 -8.86 -1.94 -4.07
N VAL A 237 -8.09 -2.90 -4.58
CA VAL A 237 -7.67 -4.11 -3.84
C VAL A 237 -6.18 -4.34 -4.00
N VAL A 238 -5.46 -4.46 -2.88
CA VAL A 238 -4.03 -4.84 -2.84
C VAL A 238 -3.93 -6.36 -2.72
N VAL A 239 -3.36 -7.03 -3.72
CA VAL A 239 -3.49 -8.49 -3.87
C VAL A 239 -2.17 -9.22 -4.06
N ASP A 240 -2.11 -10.46 -3.56
CA ASP A 240 -0.97 -11.37 -3.75
C ASP A 240 -1.05 -12.18 -5.06
N ASP A 241 -2.23 -12.26 -5.67
CA ASP A 241 -2.48 -12.93 -6.95
C ASP A 241 -3.06 -11.95 -7.97
N VAL A 242 -2.18 -11.19 -8.63
CA VAL A 242 -2.58 -10.20 -9.63
C VAL A 242 -3.35 -10.84 -10.80
N PRO A 243 -2.82 -11.88 -11.51
CA PRO A 243 -3.52 -12.42 -12.67
C PRO A 243 -4.86 -13.09 -12.32
N GLY A 244 -4.93 -13.80 -11.18
CA GLY A 244 -6.19 -14.38 -10.69
C GLY A 244 -7.23 -13.32 -10.36
N THR A 245 -6.84 -12.25 -9.71
CA THR A 245 -7.74 -11.13 -9.39
C THR A 245 -8.22 -10.40 -10.64
N VAL A 246 -7.32 -10.07 -11.57
CA VAL A 246 -7.70 -9.43 -12.85
C VAL A 246 -8.71 -10.27 -13.62
N THR A 247 -8.55 -11.59 -13.61
CA THR A 247 -9.50 -12.51 -14.25
C THR A 247 -10.85 -12.50 -13.55
N ALA A 248 -10.87 -12.64 -12.22
CA ALA A 248 -12.10 -12.66 -11.42
C ALA A 248 -12.90 -11.35 -11.54
N LEU A 249 -12.20 -10.19 -11.57
CA LEU A 249 -12.85 -8.89 -11.78
C LEU A 249 -13.48 -8.75 -13.19
N LYS A 250 -12.85 -9.29 -14.22
CA LYS A 250 -13.42 -9.28 -15.58
C LYS A 250 -14.67 -10.14 -15.67
N GLU A 251 -14.66 -11.33 -15.08
CA GLU A 251 -15.80 -12.25 -15.06
C GLU A 251 -16.98 -11.68 -14.27
N SER A 252 -16.73 -10.93 -13.18
CA SER A 252 -17.80 -10.32 -12.38
C SER A 252 -18.49 -9.13 -13.06
N ARG A 253 -17.89 -8.56 -14.12
CA ARG A 253 -18.42 -7.41 -14.89
C ARG A 253 -19.13 -7.85 -16.19
N ALA A 254 -19.02 -9.13 -16.58
CA ALA A 254 -19.62 -9.71 -17.79
C ALA A 254 -21.03 -10.22 -17.54
#